data_ad35ad8a0520b7ceecce345d7067032d
#
_entry.id   ad35ad8a0520b7ceecce345d7067032d
#
_cell.length_a   1.000
_cell.length_b   1.000
_cell.length_c   1.000
_cell.angle_alpha   90.00
_cell.angle_beta   90.00
_cell.angle_gamma   90.00
#
_symmetry.space_group_name_H-M   'P 1'
#
loop_
_entity.id
_entity.type
_entity.pdbx_description
1 polymer ?
#
loop_
_entity_poly.entity_id
_entity_poly.type
_entity_poly.pdbx_seq_one_letter_code
_entity_poly.pdbx_strand_id
1 'polypeptide(L)'
;MAEIFRLFLNSYTFKVVTLGCMLLGMVSAIIGTFAVLKKESLLGDGISHASLAGICLAFLITRKKELYILLLGALIIGVLCIFLIHYTQLKSKVKFDSAIALMLSTFFGLGLVLLTYLKKIPGAKKAGLNRFIFGQASTLVVKDIYLIIAVGLILIFLVLLFWKEIKISIFQADYAKTLGINSSKINFLVSTMI
;
A
#
# COMPACT_ATOMS: atom_id res chain seq x y z
N MET A 1 -11.02 30.81 -21.51
CA MET A 1 -10.06 29.72 -21.19
C MET A 1 -9.09 30.12 -20.09
N ALA A 2 -8.38 31.26 -20.20
CA ALA A 2 -7.43 31.72 -19.18
C ALA A 2 -8.05 32.01 -17.80
N GLU A 3 -9.29 32.51 -17.73
CA GLU A 3 -9.99 32.75 -16.46
C GLU A 3 -10.37 31.44 -15.75
N ILE A 4 -10.86 30.46 -16.50
CA ILE A 4 -11.18 29.13 -15.94
C ILE A 4 -9.90 28.48 -15.37
N PHE A 5 -8.78 28.58 -16.08
CA PHE A 5 -7.50 28.08 -15.63
C PHE A 5 -6.98 28.79 -14.36
N ARG A 6 -7.19 30.11 -14.26
CA ARG A 6 -6.88 30.89 -13.05
C ARG A 6 -7.79 30.54 -11.87
N LEU A 7 -9.07 30.26 -12.09
CA LEU A 7 -9.99 29.79 -11.05
C LEU A 7 -9.60 28.42 -10.53
N PHE A 8 -9.22 27.49 -11.42
CA PHE A 8 -8.71 26.18 -11.03
C PHE A 8 -7.42 26.30 -10.21
N LEU A 9 -6.45 27.07 -10.67
CA LEU A 9 -5.19 27.27 -9.96
C LEU A 9 -5.35 27.96 -8.61
N ASN A 10 -6.38 28.78 -8.42
CA ASN A 10 -6.65 29.43 -7.14
C ASN A 10 -7.52 28.61 -6.18
N SER A 11 -8.17 27.54 -6.66
CA SER A 11 -8.97 26.72 -5.78
C SER A 11 -8.10 25.93 -4.80
N TYR A 12 -8.43 26.02 -3.52
CA TYR A 12 -7.75 25.28 -2.44
C TYR A 12 -7.72 23.78 -2.72
N THR A 13 -8.86 23.21 -3.10
CA THR A 13 -9.01 21.77 -3.39
C THR A 13 -8.09 21.35 -4.53
N PHE A 14 -7.99 22.13 -5.60
CA PHE A 14 -7.13 21.83 -6.74
C PHE A 14 -5.65 21.77 -6.31
N LYS A 15 -5.19 22.75 -5.53
CA LYS A 15 -3.81 22.80 -5.03
C LYS A 15 -3.48 21.57 -4.17
N VAL A 16 -4.35 21.26 -3.21
CA VAL A 16 -4.16 20.14 -2.28
C VAL A 16 -4.14 18.79 -3.01
N VAL A 17 -5.11 18.59 -3.91
CA VAL A 17 -5.20 17.34 -4.69
C VAL A 17 -4.00 17.17 -5.62
N THR A 18 -3.65 18.21 -6.38
CA THR A 18 -2.51 18.15 -7.31
C THR A 18 -1.22 17.84 -6.56
N LEU A 19 -0.96 18.55 -5.46
CA LEU A 19 0.25 18.37 -4.66
C LEU A 19 0.30 16.98 -4.03
N GLY A 20 -0.83 16.50 -3.49
CA GLY A 20 -0.93 15.16 -2.92
C GLY A 20 -0.70 14.05 -3.96
N CYS A 21 -1.32 14.17 -5.14
CA CYS A 21 -1.13 13.21 -6.23
C CYS A 21 0.31 13.22 -6.78
N MET A 22 0.94 14.40 -6.90
CA MET A 22 2.35 14.51 -7.32
C MET A 22 3.28 13.82 -6.33
N LEU A 23 3.12 14.09 -5.04
CA LEU A 23 3.94 13.48 -3.99
C LEU A 23 3.76 11.96 -3.95
N LEU A 24 2.51 11.47 -3.98
CA LEU A 24 2.22 10.04 -4.06
C LEU A 24 2.85 9.41 -5.29
N GLY A 25 2.70 10.06 -6.46
CA GLY A 25 3.29 9.57 -7.70
C GLY A 25 4.82 9.47 -7.65
N MET A 26 5.50 10.45 -7.06
CA MET A 26 6.95 10.43 -6.89
C MET A 26 7.40 9.26 -5.98
N VAL A 27 6.77 9.11 -4.82
CA VAL A 27 7.11 8.02 -3.89
C VAL A 27 6.80 6.66 -4.51
N SER A 28 5.63 6.50 -5.14
CA SER A 28 5.23 5.26 -5.80
C SER A 28 6.14 4.92 -6.99
N ALA A 29 6.65 5.90 -7.73
CA ALA A 29 7.58 5.66 -8.82
C ALA A 29 8.92 5.09 -8.32
N ILE A 30 9.45 5.63 -7.21
CA ILE A 30 10.70 5.15 -6.61
C ILE A 30 10.53 3.69 -6.16
N ILE A 31 9.49 3.39 -5.39
CA ILE A 31 9.22 2.04 -4.86
C ILE A 31 8.84 1.08 -6.00
N GLY A 32 7.99 1.53 -6.93
CA GLY A 32 7.54 0.75 -8.08
C GLY A 32 8.68 0.30 -9.00
N THR A 33 9.77 1.06 -9.09
CA THR A 33 10.97 0.65 -9.81
C THR A 33 11.53 -0.66 -9.26
N PHE A 34 11.59 -0.82 -7.94
CA PHE A 34 12.04 -2.07 -7.31
C PHE A 34 11.08 -3.23 -7.55
N ALA A 35 9.76 -2.96 -7.55
CA ALA A 35 8.75 -3.97 -7.87
C ALA A 35 8.93 -4.52 -9.30
N VAL A 36 9.17 -3.63 -10.27
CA VAL A 36 9.42 -4.02 -11.67
C VAL A 36 10.73 -4.79 -11.80
N LEU A 37 11.82 -4.31 -11.19
CA LEU A 37 13.13 -4.98 -11.22
C LEU A 37 13.08 -6.39 -10.60
N LYS A 38 12.28 -6.58 -9.56
CA LYS A 38 12.03 -7.89 -8.93
C LYS A 38 11.05 -8.76 -9.70
N LYS A 39 10.39 -8.25 -10.74
CA LYS A 39 9.28 -8.91 -11.46
C LYS A 39 8.08 -9.20 -10.54
N GLU A 40 7.85 -8.36 -9.55
CA GLU A 40 6.77 -8.46 -8.55
C GLU A 40 5.73 -7.34 -8.72
N SER A 41 5.54 -6.83 -9.93
CA SER A 41 4.65 -5.69 -10.20
C SER A 41 3.19 -5.92 -9.79
N LEU A 42 2.72 -7.17 -9.81
CA LEU A 42 1.37 -7.54 -9.36
C LEU A 42 1.20 -7.49 -7.83
N LEU A 43 2.31 -7.42 -7.07
CA LEU A 43 2.25 -7.42 -5.61
C LEU A 43 1.50 -6.19 -5.09
N GLY A 44 1.76 -5.01 -5.65
CA GLY A 44 1.09 -3.77 -5.26
C GLY A 44 -0.42 -3.84 -5.44
N ASP A 45 -0.89 -4.42 -6.54
CA ASP A 45 -2.32 -4.63 -6.78
C ASP A 45 -2.92 -5.62 -5.76
N GLY A 46 -2.24 -6.76 -5.55
CA GLY A 46 -2.65 -7.75 -4.56
C GLY A 46 -2.78 -7.18 -3.15
N ILE A 47 -1.82 -6.36 -2.71
CA ILE A 47 -1.83 -5.72 -1.38
C ILE A 47 -2.94 -4.66 -1.30
N SER A 48 -3.14 -3.87 -2.36
CA SER A 48 -4.18 -2.84 -2.37
C SER A 48 -5.57 -3.44 -2.14
N HIS A 49 -5.86 -4.57 -2.76
CA HIS A 49 -7.11 -5.31 -2.53
C HIS A 49 -7.18 -5.98 -1.16
N ALA A 50 -6.07 -6.51 -0.65
CA ALA A 50 -6.00 -7.09 0.69
C ALA A 50 -6.19 -6.03 1.78
N SER A 51 -5.76 -4.81 1.57
CA SER A 51 -5.89 -3.69 2.49
C SER A 51 -7.34 -3.37 2.84
N LEU A 52 -8.30 -3.68 1.95
CA LEU A 52 -9.73 -3.56 2.19
C LEU A 52 -10.16 -4.31 3.45
N ALA A 53 -9.71 -5.56 3.61
CA ALA A 53 -10.00 -6.35 4.80
C ALA A 53 -9.44 -5.69 6.06
N GLY A 54 -8.22 -5.13 5.96
CA GLY A 54 -7.56 -4.43 7.07
C GLY A 54 -8.32 -3.18 7.52
N ILE A 55 -8.75 -2.36 6.57
CA ILE A 55 -9.56 -1.16 6.84
C ILE A 55 -10.88 -1.55 7.52
N CYS A 56 -11.57 -2.57 7.00
CA CYS A 56 -12.83 -3.04 7.55
C CYS A 56 -12.67 -3.58 8.98
N LEU A 57 -11.62 -4.37 9.25
CA LEU A 57 -11.32 -4.91 10.57
C LEU A 57 -10.98 -3.80 11.57
N ALA A 58 -10.09 -2.85 11.18
CA ALA A 58 -9.74 -1.71 12.02
C ALA A 58 -10.97 -0.90 12.43
N PHE A 59 -11.87 -0.63 11.47
CA PHE A 59 -13.10 0.08 11.77
C PHE A 59 -14.04 -0.74 12.65
N LEU A 60 -14.12 -2.05 12.45
CA LEU A 60 -14.99 -2.93 13.25
C LEU A 60 -14.57 -2.96 14.72
N ILE A 61 -13.25 -2.98 14.98
CA ILE A 61 -12.69 -3.05 16.33
C ILE A 61 -12.78 -1.68 17.03
N THR A 62 -12.35 -0.62 16.34
CA THR A 62 -12.17 0.70 16.98
C THR A 62 -13.42 1.58 16.92
N ARG A 63 -14.30 1.34 15.94
CA ARG A 63 -15.45 2.19 15.61
C ARG A 63 -15.08 3.64 15.30
N LYS A 64 -13.78 3.92 15.11
CA LYS A 64 -13.24 5.24 14.79
C LYS A 64 -12.95 5.33 13.30
N LYS A 65 -13.10 6.56 12.75
CA LYS A 65 -12.91 6.87 11.32
C LYS A 65 -11.59 7.60 11.05
N GLU A 66 -10.73 7.62 12.03
CA GLU A 66 -9.47 8.34 11.92
C GLU A 66 -8.58 7.64 10.89
N LEU A 67 -8.11 8.42 9.92
CA LEU A 67 -7.35 7.91 8.76
C LEU A 67 -6.17 7.04 9.20
N TYR A 68 -5.42 7.46 10.22
CA TYR A 68 -4.25 6.72 10.69
C TYR A 68 -4.60 5.34 11.28
N ILE A 69 -5.76 5.20 11.93
CA ILE A 69 -6.22 3.91 12.46
C ILE A 69 -6.56 2.95 11.31
N LEU A 70 -7.25 3.46 10.29
CA LEU A 70 -7.62 2.66 9.12
C LEU A 70 -6.39 2.25 8.31
N LEU A 71 -5.42 3.16 8.16
CA LEU A 71 -4.15 2.86 7.49
C LEU A 71 -3.29 1.87 8.27
N LEU A 72 -3.28 1.93 9.61
CA LEU A 72 -2.61 0.91 10.43
C LEU A 72 -3.24 -0.47 10.24
N GLY A 73 -4.56 -0.55 10.16
CA GLY A 73 -5.25 -1.80 9.85
C GLY A 73 -4.90 -2.34 8.47
N ALA A 74 -4.86 -1.47 7.46
CA ALA A 74 -4.43 -1.81 6.11
C ALA A 74 -2.98 -2.32 6.09
N LEU A 75 -2.08 -1.65 6.79
CA LEU A 75 -0.67 -2.02 6.91
C LEU A 75 -0.50 -3.39 7.57
N ILE A 76 -1.18 -3.65 8.68
CA ILE A 76 -1.09 -4.95 9.39
C ILE A 76 -1.54 -6.09 8.48
N ILE A 77 -2.68 -5.95 7.81
CA ILE A 77 -3.18 -6.99 6.90
C ILE A 77 -2.33 -7.07 5.63
N GLY A 78 -1.82 -5.95 5.12
CA GLY A 78 -0.88 -5.94 3.99
C GLY A 78 0.39 -6.73 4.31
N VAL A 79 1.03 -6.48 5.44
CA VAL A 79 2.23 -7.22 5.90
C VAL A 79 1.91 -8.70 6.10
N LEU A 80 0.76 -9.03 6.70
CA LEU A 80 0.31 -10.41 6.86
C LEU A 80 0.13 -11.10 5.50
N CYS A 81 -0.48 -10.42 4.53
CA CYS A 81 -0.67 -10.90 3.17
C CYS A 81 0.69 -11.22 2.50
N ILE A 82 1.65 -10.29 2.58
CA ILE A 82 3.00 -10.49 2.05
C ILE A 82 3.67 -11.69 2.72
N PHE A 83 3.57 -11.79 4.04
CA PHE A 83 4.12 -12.92 4.78
C PHE A 83 3.53 -14.24 4.28
N LEU A 84 2.23 -14.34 4.09
CA LEU A 84 1.56 -15.53 3.58
C LEU A 84 1.94 -15.85 2.13
N ILE A 85 2.11 -14.84 1.27
CA ILE A 85 2.58 -15.02 -0.10
C ILE A 85 3.98 -15.67 -0.09
N HIS A 86 4.92 -15.09 0.64
CA HIS A 86 6.27 -15.64 0.75
C HIS A 86 6.30 -17.02 1.42
N TYR A 87 5.50 -17.22 2.46
CA TYR A 87 5.39 -18.52 3.13
C TYR A 87 4.86 -19.60 2.19
N THR A 88 3.82 -19.29 1.41
CA THR A 88 3.25 -20.20 0.41
C THR A 88 4.29 -20.55 -0.65
N GLN A 89 5.04 -19.56 -1.15
CA GLN A 89 6.09 -19.78 -2.13
C GLN A 89 7.21 -20.67 -1.60
N LEU A 90 7.62 -20.48 -0.33
CA LEU A 90 8.70 -21.28 0.27
C LEU A 90 8.30 -22.72 0.59
N LYS A 91 7.04 -22.96 0.93
CA LYS A 91 6.55 -24.27 1.38
C LYS A 91 5.82 -25.07 0.29
N SER A 92 5.51 -24.46 -0.83
CA SER A 92 4.80 -25.12 -1.94
C SER A 92 5.50 -24.89 -3.27
N LYS A 93 5.11 -25.67 -4.29
CA LYS A 93 5.59 -25.50 -5.68
C LYS A 93 4.82 -24.43 -6.46
N VAL A 94 4.04 -23.62 -5.77
CA VAL A 94 3.21 -22.58 -6.38
C VAL A 94 4.08 -21.41 -6.84
N LYS A 95 3.85 -20.92 -8.05
CA LYS A 95 4.53 -19.73 -8.57
C LYS A 95 4.12 -18.49 -7.78
N PHE A 96 5.02 -17.52 -7.70
CA PHE A 96 4.81 -16.28 -6.93
C PHE A 96 3.51 -15.55 -7.33
N ASP A 97 3.26 -15.39 -8.64
CA ASP A 97 2.05 -14.74 -9.15
C ASP A 97 0.76 -15.50 -8.77
N SER A 98 0.81 -16.84 -8.76
CA SER A 98 -0.33 -17.65 -8.33
C SER A 98 -0.58 -17.52 -6.82
N ALA A 99 0.48 -17.37 -6.02
CA ALA A 99 0.35 -17.10 -4.58
C ALA A 99 -0.26 -15.71 -4.34
N ILE A 100 0.14 -14.69 -5.13
CA ILE A 100 -0.50 -13.36 -5.07
C ILE A 100 -1.99 -13.48 -5.39
N ALA A 101 -2.36 -14.14 -6.49
CA ALA A 101 -3.75 -14.29 -6.90
C ALA A 101 -4.61 -15.00 -5.85
N LEU A 102 -4.07 -16.03 -5.20
CA LEU A 102 -4.74 -16.76 -4.12
C LEU A 102 -4.99 -15.85 -2.92
N MET A 103 -3.97 -15.12 -2.47
CA MET A 103 -4.10 -14.21 -1.34
C MET A 103 -5.02 -13.03 -1.66
N LEU A 104 -4.90 -12.46 -2.88
CA LEU A 104 -5.80 -11.41 -3.35
C LEU A 104 -7.25 -11.86 -3.25
N SER A 105 -7.59 -13.02 -3.83
CA SER A 105 -8.96 -13.54 -3.83
C SER A 105 -9.48 -13.77 -2.42
N THR A 106 -8.65 -14.33 -1.54
CA THR A 106 -9.02 -14.65 -0.16
C THR A 106 -9.25 -13.38 0.66
N PHE A 107 -8.29 -12.46 0.68
CA PHE A 107 -8.40 -11.24 1.49
C PHE A 107 -9.43 -10.26 0.92
N PHE A 108 -9.51 -10.15 -0.40
CA PHE A 108 -10.52 -9.31 -1.03
C PHE A 108 -11.93 -9.83 -0.76
N GLY A 109 -12.16 -11.15 -0.92
CA GLY A 109 -13.43 -11.78 -0.59
C GLY A 109 -13.82 -11.55 0.87
N LEU A 110 -12.87 -11.75 1.80
CA LEU A 110 -13.06 -11.46 3.22
C LEU A 110 -13.38 -9.97 3.45
N GLY A 111 -12.66 -9.08 2.77
CA GLY A 111 -12.91 -7.64 2.82
C GLY A 111 -14.32 -7.26 2.38
N LEU A 112 -14.84 -7.86 1.29
CA LEU A 112 -16.20 -7.63 0.80
C LEU A 112 -17.26 -8.13 1.78
N VAL A 113 -17.05 -9.29 2.39
CA VAL A 113 -17.96 -9.82 3.43
C VAL A 113 -18.00 -8.87 4.62
N LEU A 114 -16.84 -8.45 5.13
CA LEU A 114 -16.75 -7.50 6.24
C LEU A 114 -17.41 -6.17 5.88
N LEU A 115 -17.16 -5.64 4.68
CA LEU A 115 -17.79 -4.41 4.21
C LEU A 115 -19.30 -4.51 4.16
N THR A 116 -19.83 -5.63 3.69
CA THR A 116 -21.27 -5.88 3.63
C THR A 116 -21.87 -5.95 5.02
N TYR A 117 -21.18 -6.59 5.95
CA TYR A 117 -21.57 -6.62 7.36
C TYR A 117 -21.58 -5.23 7.99
N LEU A 118 -20.53 -4.43 7.75
CA LEU A 118 -20.41 -3.05 8.25
C LEU A 118 -21.52 -2.13 7.75
N LYS A 119 -21.99 -2.31 6.51
CA LYS A 119 -23.11 -1.53 5.94
C LYS A 119 -24.42 -1.71 6.70
N LYS A 120 -24.61 -2.83 7.42
CA LYS A 120 -25.79 -3.11 8.25
C LYS A 120 -25.73 -2.41 9.61
N ILE A 121 -24.56 -1.97 10.05
CA ILE A 121 -24.39 -1.33 11.36
C ILE A 121 -24.84 0.13 11.29
N PRO A 122 -25.75 0.57 12.20
CA PRO A 122 -26.16 1.96 12.28
C PRO A 122 -24.93 2.89 12.47
N GLY A 123 -24.80 3.93 11.65
CA GLY A 123 -23.66 4.87 11.70
C GLY A 123 -22.52 4.56 10.72
N ALA A 124 -22.34 3.33 10.25
CA ALA A 124 -21.29 3.00 9.27
C ALA A 124 -21.54 3.66 7.90
N LYS A 125 -22.79 3.82 7.48
CA LYS A 125 -23.15 4.58 6.26
C LYS A 125 -22.74 6.06 6.33
N LYS A 126 -22.87 6.70 7.51
CA LYS A 126 -22.41 8.08 7.77
C LYS A 126 -20.89 8.17 7.87
N ALA A 127 -20.22 7.03 7.96
CA ALA A 127 -18.79 6.95 8.13
C ALA A 127 -18.00 7.34 6.86
N GLY A 128 -18.65 7.41 5.70
CA GLY A 128 -17.93 7.69 4.46
C GLY A 128 -16.92 6.58 4.10
N LEU A 129 -17.08 5.37 4.66
CA LEU A 129 -16.15 4.25 4.48
C LEU A 129 -15.93 3.93 2.99
N ASN A 130 -16.97 4.11 2.16
CA ASN A 130 -16.87 3.95 0.72
C ASN A 130 -15.82 4.88 0.09
N ARG A 131 -15.60 6.08 0.65
CA ARG A 131 -14.59 7.03 0.15
C ARG A 131 -13.17 6.52 0.36
N PHE A 132 -12.92 5.85 1.50
CA PHE A 132 -11.61 5.26 1.78
C PHE A 132 -11.35 4.00 0.95
N ILE A 133 -12.39 3.25 0.64
CA ILE A 133 -12.27 1.98 -0.10
C ILE A 133 -12.05 2.20 -1.59
N PHE A 134 -12.78 3.16 -2.18
CA PHE A 134 -12.70 3.43 -3.62
C PHE A 134 -11.70 4.53 -3.98
N GLY A 135 -11.11 5.18 -2.96
CA GLY A 135 -10.19 6.30 -3.13
C GLY A 135 -10.90 7.51 -3.77
N GLN A 136 -10.86 8.64 -3.12
CA GLN A 136 -11.34 9.89 -3.72
C GLN A 136 -10.26 10.96 -3.55
N ALA A 137 -9.48 11.18 -4.58
CA ALA A 137 -8.47 12.24 -4.59
C ALA A 137 -9.08 13.63 -4.24
N SER A 138 -10.33 13.87 -4.63
CA SER A 138 -11.05 15.13 -4.33
C SER A 138 -11.34 15.37 -2.85
N THR A 139 -11.16 14.37 -1.99
CA THR A 139 -11.38 14.48 -0.53
C THR A 139 -10.08 14.64 0.27
N LEU A 140 -8.94 14.73 -0.40
CA LEU A 140 -7.65 14.97 0.25
C LEU A 140 -7.65 16.27 1.04
N VAL A 141 -7.16 16.20 2.26
CA VAL A 141 -7.01 17.35 3.16
C VAL A 141 -5.51 17.58 3.40
N VAL A 142 -5.13 18.78 3.80
CA VAL A 142 -3.71 19.12 4.08
C VAL A 142 -3.07 18.17 5.09
N LYS A 143 -3.83 17.66 6.07
CA LYS A 143 -3.32 16.66 7.03
C LYS A 143 -2.86 15.37 6.34
N ASP A 144 -3.55 14.97 5.27
CA ASP A 144 -3.20 13.78 4.50
C ASP A 144 -1.89 13.99 3.74
N ILE A 145 -1.63 15.23 3.26
CA ILE A 145 -0.35 15.58 2.61
C ILE A 145 0.82 15.43 3.59
N TYR A 146 0.69 15.90 4.83
CA TYR A 146 1.72 15.70 5.85
C TYR A 146 1.99 14.23 6.12
N LEU A 147 0.95 13.40 6.15
CA LEU A 147 1.09 11.95 6.31
C LEU A 147 1.80 11.32 5.11
N ILE A 148 1.43 11.70 3.88
CA ILE A 148 2.08 11.25 2.64
C ILE A 148 3.57 11.61 2.66
N ILE A 149 3.91 12.84 3.05
CA ILE A 149 5.30 13.30 3.15
C ILE A 149 6.04 12.48 4.22
N ALA A 150 5.46 12.30 5.40
CA ALA A 150 6.10 11.56 6.48
C ALA A 150 6.38 10.10 6.08
N VAL A 151 5.37 9.40 5.54
CA VAL A 151 5.54 8.02 5.05
C VAL A 151 6.52 7.96 3.89
N GLY A 152 6.42 8.90 2.93
CA GLY A 152 7.33 8.96 1.79
C GLY A 152 8.80 9.16 2.22
N LEU A 153 9.06 10.05 3.18
CA LEU A 153 10.40 10.26 3.72
C LEU A 153 10.94 9.01 4.43
N ILE A 154 10.10 8.32 5.21
CA ILE A 154 10.48 7.06 5.86
C ILE A 154 10.86 6.01 4.80
N LEU A 155 10.04 5.85 3.76
CA LEU A 155 10.30 4.89 2.68
C LEU A 155 11.59 5.23 1.92
N ILE A 156 11.79 6.50 1.55
CA ILE A 156 13.02 6.94 0.88
C ILE A 156 14.23 6.72 1.79
N PHE A 157 14.11 7.03 3.08
CA PHE A 157 15.18 6.80 4.06
C PHE A 157 15.53 5.30 4.15
N LEU A 158 14.54 4.41 4.20
CA LEU A 158 14.75 2.96 4.22
C LEU A 158 15.42 2.48 2.92
N VAL A 159 15.01 2.99 1.75
CA VAL A 159 15.65 2.68 0.47
C VAL A 159 17.12 3.10 0.50
N LEU A 160 17.44 4.30 0.97
CA LEU A 160 18.81 4.78 1.05
C LEU A 160 19.65 3.98 2.05
N LEU A 161 19.08 3.63 3.19
CA LEU A 161 19.74 2.85 4.23
C LEU A 161 20.11 1.44 3.74
N PHE A 162 19.19 0.77 3.06
CA PHE A 162 19.36 -0.60 2.55
C PHE A 162 19.69 -0.63 1.05
N TRP A 163 20.13 0.50 0.47
CA TRP A 163 20.40 0.60 -0.96
C TRP A 163 21.32 -0.48 -1.49
N LYS A 164 22.41 -0.73 -0.77
CA LYS A 164 23.45 -1.68 -1.14
C LYS A 164 22.92 -3.12 -1.13
N GLU A 165 22.24 -3.49 -0.07
CA GLU A 165 21.64 -4.81 0.13
C GLU A 165 20.53 -5.08 -0.88
N ILE A 166 19.67 -4.10 -1.11
CA ILE A 166 18.58 -4.18 -2.09
C ILE A 166 19.16 -4.38 -3.48
N LYS A 167 20.14 -3.55 -3.88
CA LYS A 167 20.78 -3.63 -5.19
C LYS A 167 21.43 -5.01 -5.42
N ILE A 168 22.22 -5.49 -4.48
CA ILE A 168 22.89 -6.81 -4.59
C ILE A 168 21.85 -7.94 -4.62
N SER A 169 20.83 -7.88 -3.79
CA SER A 169 19.78 -8.91 -3.72
C SER A 169 18.97 -9.01 -5.00
N ILE A 170 18.71 -7.89 -5.69
CA ILE A 170 17.94 -7.86 -6.94
C ILE A 170 18.77 -8.35 -8.13
N PHE A 171 20.01 -7.87 -8.27
CA PHE A 171 20.81 -8.13 -9.46
C PHE A 171 21.68 -9.38 -9.37
N GLN A 172 22.09 -9.76 -8.15
CA GLN A 172 23.02 -10.90 -7.93
C GLN A 172 22.68 -11.65 -6.64
N ALA A 173 21.50 -12.30 -6.64
CA ALA A 173 21.00 -13.01 -5.44
C ALA A 173 21.95 -14.09 -4.91
N ASP A 174 22.69 -14.79 -5.79
CA ASP A 174 23.65 -15.82 -5.37
C ASP A 174 24.91 -15.20 -4.75
N TYR A 175 25.38 -14.09 -5.28
CA TYR A 175 26.49 -13.32 -4.69
C TYR A 175 26.10 -12.72 -3.33
N ALA A 176 24.84 -12.29 -3.17
CA ALA A 176 24.34 -11.84 -1.87
C ALA A 176 24.47 -12.90 -0.78
N LYS A 177 24.20 -14.16 -1.12
CA LYS A 177 24.34 -15.29 -0.19
C LYS A 177 25.80 -15.51 0.25
N THR A 178 26.77 -15.37 -0.66
CA THR A 178 28.20 -15.51 -0.33
C THR A 178 28.71 -14.41 0.61
N LEU A 179 28.09 -13.22 0.55
CA LEU A 179 28.34 -12.11 1.47
C LEU A 179 27.62 -12.22 2.82
N GLY A 180 26.89 -13.32 3.06
CA GLY A 180 26.10 -13.50 4.28
C GLY A 180 24.82 -12.67 4.33
N ILE A 181 24.43 -12.03 3.23
CA ILE A 181 23.20 -11.24 3.14
C ILE A 181 22.02 -12.22 3.02
N ASN A 182 21.09 -12.15 3.96
CA ASN A 182 19.88 -12.95 3.91
C ASN A 182 18.89 -12.36 2.88
N SER A 183 19.03 -12.81 1.61
CA SER A 183 18.20 -12.34 0.50
C SER A 183 16.70 -12.48 0.76
N SER A 184 16.28 -13.50 1.56
CA SER A 184 14.85 -13.66 1.89
C SER A 184 14.34 -12.52 2.76
N LYS A 185 15.13 -12.07 3.75
CA LYS A 185 14.75 -10.92 4.61
C LYS A 185 14.71 -9.62 3.82
N ILE A 186 15.70 -9.39 2.95
CA ILE A 186 15.73 -8.20 2.09
C ILE A 186 14.57 -8.21 1.11
N ASN A 187 14.26 -9.36 0.50
CA ASN A 187 13.11 -9.50 -0.38
C ASN A 187 11.79 -9.22 0.35
N PHE A 188 11.62 -9.74 1.56
CA PHE A 188 10.46 -9.47 2.40
C PHE A 188 10.34 -7.97 2.74
N LEU A 189 11.46 -7.33 3.10
CA LEU A 189 11.52 -5.90 3.39
C LEU A 189 11.08 -5.08 2.17
N VAL A 190 11.67 -5.35 0.98
CA VAL A 190 11.31 -4.63 -0.25
C VAL A 190 9.84 -4.85 -0.60
N SER A 191 9.34 -6.09 -0.51
CA SER A 191 7.92 -6.38 -0.77
C SER A 191 6.99 -5.69 0.24
N THR A 192 7.45 -5.43 1.48
CA THR A 192 6.69 -4.68 2.49
C THR A 192 6.71 -3.17 2.24
N MET A 193 7.71 -2.67 1.51
CA MET A 193 7.80 -1.25 1.11
C MET A 193 6.93 -0.93 -0.11
N ILE A 194 6.64 -1.95 -0.96
CA ILE A 194 5.72 -1.88 -2.10
C ILE A 194 4.28 -1.81 -1.62
#